data_83305539006114caf1ae97f34f24c864
#
_entry.id   83305539006114caf1ae97f34f24c864
#
_cell.length_a   1.000
_cell.length_b   1.000
_cell.length_c   1.000
_cell.angle_alpha   90.00
_cell.angle_beta   90.00
_cell.angle_gamma   90.00
#
_symmetry.space_group_name_H-M   'P 1'
#
loop_
_entity.id
_entity.type
_entity.pdbx_description
1 polymer ?
#
loop_
_entity_poly.entity_id
_entity_poly.type
_entity_poly.pdbx_seq_one_letter_code
_entity_poly.pdbx_strand_id
1 'polypeptide(L)'
;FIKKNGYEIEQDAAECILQMIENNTLALKQECSRFFMCFAKGHRITIEDVESVLSHNREENAFTLFNHMADSTQAQQKRLENSLNILQSIRLSKDSSSVKIIAGLSSCFRKLATWISINDDGYVDEQVLRQNGFSSKLQQKQYRSAAKLWTIGQTTAILAILAATD
;
A
#
# COMPACT_ATOMS: atom_id res chain seq x y z
N PHE A 1 -14.34 -15.74 2.58
CA PHE A 1 -15.56 -14.96 2.68
C PHE A 1 -16.12 -14.69 1.29
N ILE A 2 -15.37 -14.08 0.38
CA ILE A 2 -15.79 -13.75 -1.00
C ILE A 2 -16.31 -15.00 -1.74
N LYS A 3 -15.51 -16.09 -1.79
CA LYS A 3 -15.90 -17.36 -2.42
C LYS A 3 -17.15 -17.99 -1.82
N LYS A 4 -17.35 -17.87 -0.49
CA LYS A 4 -18.56 -18.39 0.19
C LYS A 4 -19.83 -17.63 -0.22
N ASN A 5 -19.71 -16.40 -0.71
CA ASN A 5 -20.83 -15.59 -1.19
C ASN A 5 -21.04 -15.71 -2.71
N GLY A 6 -20.31 -16.61 -3.39
CA GLY A 6 -20.49 -16.90 -4.82
C GLY A 6 -19.76 -15.95 -5.76
N TYR A 7 -18.65 -15.35 -5.29
CA TYR A 7 -17.76 -14.50 -6.08
C TYR A 7 -16.38 -15.11 -6.19
N GLU A 8 -15.70 -14.83 -7.28
CA GLU A 8 -14.28 -15.10 -7.44
C GLU A 8 -13.48 -13.82 -7.17
N ILE A 9 -12.19 -13.95 -6.86
CA ILE A 9 -11.28 -12.82 -6.67
C ILE A 9 -9.91 -13.20 -7.20
N GLU A 10 -9.30 -12.29 -7.93
CA GLU A 10 -7.92 -12.42 -8.37
C GLU A 10 -6.96 -12.25 -7.19
N GLN A 11 -5.79 -12.89 -7.28
CA GLN A 11 -4.82 -12.86 -6.20
C GLN A 11 -4.34 -11.44 -5.93
N ASP A 12 -4.01 -10.67 -6.98
CA ASP A 12 -3.57 -9.28 -6.87
C ASP A 12 -4.65 -8.38 -6.25
N ALA A 13 -5.93 -8.62 -6.59
CA ALA A 13 -7.08 -7.91 -6.00
C ALA A 13 -7.23 -8.24 -4.50
N ALA A 14 -7.09 -9.51 -4.12
CA ALA A 14 -7.16 -9.92 -2.72
C ALA A 14 -6.02 -9.31 -1.89
N GLU A 15 -4.80 -9.31 -2.41
CA GLU A 15 -3.65 -8.70 -1.76
C GLU A 15 -3.82 -7.17 -1.64
N CYS A 16 -4.37 -6.52 -2.66
CA CYS A 16 -4.68 -5.10 -2.63
C CYS A 16 -5.67 -4.77 -1.49
N ILE A 17 -6.77 -5.54 -1.36
CA ILE A 17 -7.73 -5.36 -0.27
C ILE A 17 -7.06 -5.53 1.10
N LEU A 18 -6.23 -6.56 1.28
CA LEU A 18 -5.53 -6.81 2.54
C LEU A 18 -4.53 -5.71 2.90
N GLN A 19 -3.91 -5.07 1.91
CA GLN A 19 -3.02 -3.94 2.12
C GLN A 19 -3.76 -2.64 2.45
N MET A 20 -4.97 -2.48 1.91
CA MET A 20 -5.80 -1.29 2.12
C MET A 20 -6.51 -1.31 3.47
N ILE A 21 -6.79 -2.49 4.01
CA ILE A 21 -7.55 -2.67 5.24
C ILE A 21 -6.62 -3.29 6.27
N GLU A 22 -6.13 -2.48 7.20
CA GLU A 22 -5.27 -2.93 8.30
C GLU A 22 -5.95 -4.08 9.06
N ASN A 23 -5.31 -5.22 9.22
CA ASN A 23 -5.61 -6.45 9.99
C ASN A 23 -6.92 -6.51 10.83
N ASN A 24 -7.94 -5.74 10.43
CA ASN A 24 -9.26 -5.70 11.06
C ASN A 24 -10.23 -6.58 10.26
N THR A 25 -10.48 -7.80 10.75
CA THR A 25 -11.36 -8.77 10.08
C THR A 25 -12.80 -8.29 9.94
N LEU A 26 -13.27 -7.41 10.81
CA LEU A 26 -14.62 -6.84 10.72
C LEU A 26 -14.69 -5.81 9.60
N ALA A 27 -13.75 -4.87 9.56
CA ALA A 27 -13.63 -3.89 8.48
C ALA A 27 -13.44 -4.60 7.13
N LEU A 28 -12.59 -5.63 7.07
CA LEU A 28 -12.40 -6.44 5.87
C LEU A 28 -13.71 -7.07 5.37
N LYS A 29 -14.53 -7.61 6.26
CA LYS A 29 -15.84 -8.18 5.89
C LYS A 29 -16.80 -7.11 5.40
N GLN A 30 -16.82 -5.95 6.04
CA GLN A 30 -17.68 -4.81 5.65
C GLN A 30 -17.31 -4.31 4.25
N GLU A 31 -16.04 -4.07 3.98
CA GLU A 31 -15.57 -3.61 2.68
C GLU A 31 -15.78 -4.69 1.60
N CYS A 32 -15.50 -5.96 1.89
CA CYS A 32 -15.81 -7.05 0.96
C CYS A 32 -17.32 -7.16 0.65
N SER A 33 -18.19 -6.80 1.59
CA SER A 33 -19.64 -6.84 1.37
C SER A 33 -20.11 -5.79 0.36
N ARG A 34 -19.34 -4.70 0.17
CA ARG A 34 -19.66 -3.66 -0.83
C ARG A 34 -19.59 -4.21 -2.26
N PHE A 35 -18.65 -5.11 -2.54
CA PHE A 35 -18.57 -5.76 -3.86
C PHE A 35 -19.84 -6.54 -4.18
N PHE A 36 -20.50 -7.15 -3.17
CA PHE A 36 -21.73 -7.88 -3.36
C PHE A 36 -22.93 -6.98 -3.68
N MET A 37 -22.84 -5.70 -3.38
CA MET A 37 -23.85 -4.70 -3.78
C MET A 37 -23.55 -4.10 -5.16
N CYS A 38 -22.27 -4.09 -5.57
CA CYS A 38 -21.85 -3.49 -6.83
C CYS A 38 -21.88 -4.47 -8.01
N PHE A 39 -21.67 -5.77 -7.77
CA PHE A 39 -21.49 -6.77 -8.81
C PHE A 39 -22.47 -7.94 -8.67
N ALA A 40 -22.85 -8.54 -9.79
CA ALA A 40 -23.69 -9.73 -9.81
C ALA A 40 -22.92 -10.96 -9.30
N LYS A 41 -23.64 -11.96 -8.74
CA LYS A 41 -23.03 -13.24 -8.33
C LYS A 41 -22.31 -13.90 -9.50
N GLY A 42 -21.17 -14.50 -9.24
CA GLY A 42 -20.30 -15.11 -10.24
C GLY A 42 -19.28 -14.13 -10.84
N HIS A 43 -19.36 -12.83 -10.51
CA HIS A 43 -18.35 -11.87 -10.95
C HIS A 43 -16.99 -12.20 -10.37
N ARG A 44 -15.95 -12.05 -11.19
CA ARG A 44 -14.54 -12.18 -10.79
C ARG A 44 -13.98 -10.79 -10.48
N ILE A 45 -13.77 -10.53 -9.21
CA ILE A 45 -13.28 -9.26 -8.71
C ILE A 45 -11.83 -9.06 -9.15
N THR A 46 -11.59 -8.01 -9.92
CA THR A 46 -10.28 -7.60 -10.41
C THR A 46 -9.69 -6.47 -9.55
N ILE A 47 -8.44 -6.10 -9.83
CA ILE A 47 -7.79 -4.99 -9.15
C ILE A 47 -8.48 -3.65 -9.46
N GLU A 48 -8.97 -3.47 -10.68
CA GLU A 48 -9.72 -2.29 -11.11
C GLU A 48 -11.04 -2.16 -10.36
N ASP A 49 -11.73 -3.28 -10.12
CA ASP A 49 -12.95 -3.32 -9.30
C ASP A 49 -12.64 -2.88 -7.86
N VAL A 50 -11.54 -3.37 -7.29
CA VAL A 50 -11.09 -2.97 -5.95
C VAL A 50 -10.81 -1.48 -5.90
N GLU A 51 -10.07 -0.95 -6.85
CA GLU A 51 -9.80 0.48 -6.94
C GLU A 51 -11.07 1.30 -7.08
N SER A 52 -12.02 0.86 -7.91
CA SER A 52 -13.27 1.59 -8.14
C SER A 52 -14.20 1.58 -6.93
N VAL A 53 -14.36 0.45 -6.25
CA VAL A 53 -15.30 0.29 -5.13
C VAL A 53 -14.74 0.84 -3.82
N LEU A 54 -13.44 0.66 -3.57
CA LEU A 54 -12.81 1.04 -2.31
C LEU A 54 -12.19 2.45 -2.35
N SER A 55 -11.91 3.02 -3.53
CA SER A 55 -11.33 4.37 -3.63
C SER A 55 -12.22 5.47 -3.08
N HIS A 56 -13.55 5.30 -3.14
CA HIS A 56 -14.51 6.31 -2.65
C HIS A 56 -14.58 6.42 -1.12
N ASN A 57 -14.00 5.47 -0.38
CA ASN A 57 -13.94 5.47 1.09
C ASN A 57 -12.50 5.30 1.60
N ARG A 58 -11.50 5.70 0.83
CA ARG A 58 -10.12 5.70 1.31
C ARG A 58 -10.01 6.68 2.47
N GLU A 59 -10.09 6.16 3.67
CA GLU A 59 -9.42 6.84 4.77
C GLU A 59 -7.93 6.87 4.42
N GLU A 60 -7.39 8.07 4.29
CA GLU A 60 -5.98 8.24 4.05
C GLU A 60 -5.20 7.62 5.22
N ASN A 61 -4.18 6.85 4.93
CA ASN A 61 -3.38 6.15 5.92
C ASN A 61 -1.88 6.20 5.56
N ALA A 62 -1.04 5.60 6.37
CA ALA A 62 0.41 5.60 6.15
C ALA A 62 0.81 4.98 4.81
N PHE A 63 0.05 4.01 4.29
CA PHE A 63 0.35 3.37 3.01
C PHE A 63 -0.02 4.27 1.82
N THR A 64 -1.16 4.97 1.87
CA THR A 64 -1.52 5.96 0.85
C THR A 64 -0.54 7.11 0.86
N LEU A 65 -0.14 7.59 2.04
CA LEU A 65 0.90 8.61 2.18
C LEU A 65 2.21 8.16 1.54
N PHE A 66 2.70 6.95 1.87
CA PHE A 66 3.91 6.40 1.28
C PHE A 66 3.82 6.30 -0.25
N ASN A 67 2.69 5.85 -0.80
CA ASN A 67 2.49 5.71 -2.24
C ASN A 67 2.61 7.06 -2.97
N HIS A 68 2.05 8.12 -2.40
CA HIS A 68 2.18 9.47 -2.96
C HIS A 68 3.60 10.02 -2.83
N MET A 69 4.27 9.77 -1.72
CA MET A 69 5.69 10.11 -1.54
C MET A 69 6.57 9.37 -2.55
N ALA A 70 6.22 8.12 -2.89
CA ALA A 70 6.99 7.21 -3.73
C ALA A 70 6.67 7.30 -5.24
N ASP A 71 5.78 8.19 -5.65
CA ASP A 71 5.41 8.34 -7.06
C ASP A 71 6.48 9.08 -7.85
N SER A 72 7.39 8.32 -8.47
CA SER A 72 8.48 8.87 -9.30
C SER A 72 8.01 9.50 -10.63
N THR A 73 6.73 9.39 -10.98
CA THR A 73 6.17 9.99 -12.21
C THR A 73 5.82 11.46 -12.02
N GLN A 74 5.66 11.91 -10.77
CA GLN A 74 5.33 13.28 -10.44
C GLN A 74 6.59 14.13 -10.16
N ALA A 75 6.50 15.43 -10.49
CA ALA A 75 7.52 16.39 -10.11
C ALA A 75 7.64 16.48 -8.57
N GLN A 76 8.85 16.69 -8.06
CA GLN A 76 9.16 16.70 -6.63
C GLN A 76 8.25 17.64 -5.83
N GLN A 77 8.03 18.86 -6.34
CA GLN A 77 7.19 19.84 -5.65
C GLN A 77 5.73 19.38 -5.53
N LYS A 78 5.15 18.85 -6.61
CA LYS A 78 3.77 18.33 -6.61
C LYS A 78 3.63 17.11 -5.72
N ARG A 79 4.63 16.24 -5.71
CA ARG A 79 4.69 15.06 -4.84
C ARG A 79 4.71 15.46 -3.36
N LEU A 80 5.49 16.48 -3.00
CA LEU A 80 5.53 17.02 -1.63
C LEU A 80 4.17 17.62 -1.24
N GLU A 81 3.58 18.46 -2.08
CA GLU A 81 2.28 19.08 -1.85
C GLU A 81 1.19 18.03 -1.63
N ASN A 82 1.08 17.04 -2.52
CA ASN A 82 0.12 15.95 -2.38
C ASN A 82 0.34 15.16 -1.09
N SER A 83 1.58 14.86 -0.73
CA SER A 83 1.92 14.13 0.49
C SER A 83 1.53 14.91 1.76
N LEU A 84 1.74 16.23 1.77
CA LEU A 84 1.34 17.10 2.88
C LEU A 84 -0.19 17.18 3.02
N ASN A 85 -0.92 17.26 1.91
CA ASN A 85 -2.38 17.25 1.90
C ASN A 85 -2.94 15.93 2.49
N ILE A 86 -2.36 14.80 2.09
CA ILE A 86 -2.73 13.48 2.63
C ILE A 86 -2.41 13.40 4.12
N LEU A 87 -1.23 13.82 4.55
CA LEU A 87 -0.85 13.84 5.96
C LEU A 87 -1.83 14.70 6.77
N GLN A 88 -2.25 15.84 6.25
CA GLN A 88 -3.24 16.68 6.89
C GLN A 88 -4.61 15.98 6.98
N SER A 89 -5.06 15.31 5.91
CA SER A 89 -6.29 14.52 5.91
C SER A 89 -6.26 13.41 6.95
N ILE A 90 -5.13 12.68 7.06
CA ILE A 90 -4.93 11.65 8.07
C ILE A 90 -5.05 12.28 9.48
N ARG A 91 -4.40 13.42 9.74
CA ARG A 91 -4.45 14.08 11.05
C ARG A 91 -5.85 14.56 11.45
N LEU A 92 -6.69 14.88 10.49
CA LEU A 92 -8.08 15.33 10.72
C LEU A 92 -9.06 14.17 10.86
N SER A 93 -8.67 12.94 10.52
CA SER A 93 -9.53 11.76 10.68
C SER A 93 -9.71 11.39 12.15
N LYS A 94 -10.89 10.88 12.50
CA LYS A 94 -11.26 10.55 13.89
C LYS A 94 -10.40 9.41 14.48
N ASP A 95 -9.89 8.53 13.63
CA ASP A 95 -9.08 7.36 14.02
C ASP A 95 -7.56 7.60 13.85
N SER A 96 -7.15 8.86 13.69
CA SER A 96 -5.77 9.23 13.49
C SER A 96 -4.95 9.00 14.77
N SER A 97 -3.94 8.13 14.65
CA SER A 97 -2.91 7.93 15.67
C SER A 97 -1.55 8.18 15.03
N SER A 98 -0.77 9.11 15.61
CA SER A 98 0.60 9.35 15.15
C SER A 98 1.46 8.10 15.19
N VAL A 99 1.28 7.27 16.22
CA VAL A 99 1.97 5.97 16.36
C VAL A 99 1.66 5.04 15.19
N LYS A 100 0.39 4.94 14.79
CA LYS A 100 0.00 4.12 13.62
C LYS A 100 0.63 4.62 12.33
N ILE A 101 0.70 5.94 12.14
CA ILE A 101 1.31 6.54 10.94
C ILE A 101 2.81 6.24 10.91
N ILE A 102 3.52 6.45 12.03
CA ILE A 102 4.95 6.18 12.15
C ILE A 102 5.24 4.69 11.93
N ALA A 103 4.49 3.79 12.57
CA ALA A 103 4.63 2.35 12.40
C ALA A 103 4.37 1.90 10.96
N GLY A 104 3.33 2.42 10.30
CA GLY A 104 3.01 2.12 8.91
C GLY A 104 4.07 2.62 7.94
N LEU A 105 4.55 3.87 8.10
CA LEU A 105 5.67 4.40 7.30
C LEU A 105 6.95 3.59 7.52
N SER A 106 7.27 3.24 8.77
CA SER A 106 8.42 2.40 9.11
C SER A 106 8.35 1.05 8.41
N SER A 107 7.16 0.43 8.36
CA SER A 107 6.93 -0.82 7.61
C SER A 107 7.19 -0.64 6.11
N CYS A 108 6.67 0.44 5.51
CA CYS A 108 6.89 0.74 4.10
C CYS A 108 8.38 0.96 3.77
N PHE A 109 9.10 1.74 4.58
CA PHE A 109 10.52 2.01 4.35
C PHE A 109 11.40 0.78 4.63
N ARG A 110 11.06 -0.10 5.58
CA ARG A 110 11.75 -1.41 5.73
C ARG A 110 11.57 -2.28 4.49
N LYS A 111 10.36 -2.36 3.96
CA LYS A 111 10.12 -3.07 2.68
C LYS A 111 10.88 -2.43 1.52
N LEU A 112 10.97 -1.09 1.47
CA LEU A 112 11.79 -0.41 0.45
C LEU A 112 13.27 -0.77 0.59
N ALA A 113 13.83 -0.80 1.80
CA ALA A 113 15.20 -1.24 2.03
C ALA A 113 15.41 -2.68 1.53
N THR A 114 14.50 -3.60 1.84
CA THR A 114 14.52 -4.97 1.32
C THR A 114 14.46 -4.98 -0.21
N TRP A 115 13.55 -4.22 -0.82
CA TRP A 115 13.43 -4.11 -2.28
C TRP A 115 14.75 -3.66 -2.92
N ILE A 116 15.37 -2.60 -2.41
CA ILE A 116 16.63 -2.09 -2.92
C ILE A 116 17.73 -3.14 -2.80
N SER A 117 17.85 -3.79 -1.62
CA SER A 117 18.89 -4.79 -1.38
C SER A 117 18.78 -6.02 -2.27
N ILE A 118 17.57 -6.51 -2.58
CA ILE A 118 17.41 -7.67 -3.45
C ILE A 118 17.52 -7.33 -4.95
N ASN A 119 17.39 -6.05 -5.33
CA ASN A 119 17.48 -5.59 -6.72
C ASN A 119 18.84 -4.96 -7.07
N ASP A 120 19.83 -5.04 -6.19
CA ASP A 120 21.14 -4.41 -6.39
C ASP A 120 21.88 -4.99 -7.60
N ASP A 121 21.68 -6.29 -7.89
CA ASP A 121 22.29 -7.00 -9.04
C ASP A 121 21.49 -6.89 -10.37
N GLY A 122 20.43 -6.10 -10.42
CA GLY A 122 19.71 -5.72 -11.65
C GLY A 122 18.67 -6.72 -12.18
N TYR A 123 18.73 -8.00 -11.84
CA TYR A 123 17.71 -9.00 -12.18
C TYR A 123 17.37 -9.85 -10.96
N VAL A 124 16.11 -9.85 -10.60
CA VAL A 124 15.62 -10.64 -9.46
C VAL A 124 14.58 -11.65 -9.95
N ASP A 125 14.78 -12.90 -9.58
CA ASP A 125 13.82 -13.97 -9.84
C ASP A 125 12.49 -13.67 -9.12
N GLU A 126 11.38 -13.94 -9.81
CA GLU A 126 10.04 -13.78 -9.27
C GLU A 126 9.82 -14.58 -7.97
N GLN A 127 10.51 -15.72 -7.84
CA GLN A 127 10.48 -16.53 -6.62
C GLN A 127 11.10 -15.80 -5.43
N VAL A 128 12.23 -15.11 -5.63
CA VAL A 128 12.89 -14.29 -4.61
C VAL A 128 12.00 -13.12 -4.20
N LEU A 129 11.35 -12.46 -5.16
CA LEU A 129 10.40 -11.39 -4.89
C LEU A 129 9.25 -11.89 -4.00
N ARG A 130 8.64 -13.03 -4.32
CA ARG A 130 7.56 -13.61 -3.53
C ARG A 130 7.99 -14.00 -2.11
N GLN A 131 9.18 -14.60 -1.95
CA GLN A 131 9.73 -14.97 -0.64
C GLN A 131 9.97 -13.75 0.25
N ASN A 132 10.29 -12.60 -0.34
CA ASN A 132 10.48 -11.33 0.37
C ASN A 132 9.19 -10.49 0.50
N GLY A 133 8.02 -11.06 0.16
CA GLY A 133 6.72 -10.42 0.35
C GLY A 133 6.32 -9.44 -0.75
N PHE A 134 6.90 -9.59 -1.96
CA PHE A 134 6.56 -8.81 -3.15
C PHE A 134 5.82 -9.67 -4.19
N SER A 135 4.73 -10.30 -3.78
CA SER A 135 3.94 -11.20 -4.63
C SER A 135 3.04 -10.45 -5.62
N SER A 136 2.57 -9.26 -5.28
CA SER A 136 1.69 -8.44 -6.12
C SER A 136 2.49 -7.59 -7.12
N LYS A 137 2.08 -7.61 -8.40
CA LYS A 137 2.65 -6.75 -9.45
C LYS A 137 2.48 -5.26 -9.14
N LEU A 138 1.35 -4.88 -8.51
CA LEU A 138 1.11 -3.51 -8.08
C LEU A 138 2.15 -3.09 -7.04
N GLN A 139 2.37 -3.90 -6.02
CA GLN A 139 3.37 -3.65 -4.99
C GLN A 139 4.78 -3.56 -5.58
N GLN A 140 5.15 -4.48 -6.49
CA GLN A 140 6.42 -4.43 -7.20
C GLN A 140 6.59 -3.12 -7.99
N LYS A 141 5.53 -2.64 -8.67
CA LYS A 141 5.52 -1.36 -9.38
C LYS A 141 5.74 -0.18 -8.43
N GLN A 142 5.08 -0.18 -7.27
CA GLN A 142 5.20 0.86 -6.25
C GLN A 142 6.63 0.94 -5.69
N TYR A 143 7.21 -0.19 -5.26
CA TYR A 143 8.57 -0.22 -4.71
C TYR A 143 9.64 0.03 -5.78
N ARG A 144 9.41 -0.37 -7.03
CA ARG A 144 10.26 0.02 -8.16
C ARG A 144 10.23 1.54 -8.41
N SER A 145 9.08 2.18 -8.26
CA SER A 145 8.95 3.64 -8.32
C SER A 145 9.69 4.30 -7.17
N ALA A 146 9.50 3.83 -5.94
CA ALA A 146 10.16 4.32 -4.74
C ALA A 146 11.69 4.23 -4.82
N ALA A 147 12.23 3.10 -5.31
CA ALA A 147 13.67 2.88 -5.46
C ALA A 147 14.36 3.82 -6.46
N LYS A 148 13.59 4.51 -7.33
CA LYS A 148 14.14 5.57 -8.17
C LYS A 148 14.35 6.89 -7.42
N LEU A 149 13.70 7.06 -6.27
CA LEU A 149 13.70 8.30 -5.50
C LEU A 149 14.64 8.25 -4.30
N TRP A 150 14.86 7.07 -3.74
CA TRP A 150 15.66 6.90 -2.52
C TRP A 150 16.71 5.81 -2.69
N THR A 151 17.92 6.12 -2.28
CA THR A 151 19.00 5.15 -2.12
C THR A 151 18.85 4.36 -0.81
N ILE A 152 19.58 3.27 -0.67
CA ILE A 152 19.60 2.49 0.58
C ILE A 152 20.04 3.34 1.78
N GLY A 153 21.04 4.20 1.61
CA GLY A 153 21.53 5.11 2.66
C GLY A 153 20.47 6.12 3.10
N GLN A 154 19.73 6.71 2.15
CA GLN A 154 18.61 7.61 2.45
C GLN A 154 17.45 6.88 3.14
N THR A 155 17.12 5.67 2.68
CA THR A 155 16.09 4.83 3.29
C THR A 155 16.44 4.49 4.75
N THR A 156 17.71 4.16 5.02
CA THR A 156 18.20 3.89 6.38
C THR A 156 18.13 5.13 7.25
N ALA A 157 18.50 6.30 6.72
CA ALA A 157 18.40 7.57 7.46
C ALA A 157 16.94 7.91 7.82
N ILE A 158 16.00 7.69 6.89
CA ILE A 158 14.56 7.88 7.16
C ILE A 158 14.10 6.93 8.27
N LEU A 159 14.49 5.66 8.23
CA LEU A 159 14.14 4.69 9.27
C LEU A 159 14.70 5.10 10.65
N ALA A 160 15.89 5.66 10.70
CA ALA A 160 16.48 6.18 11.94
C ALA A 160 15.67 7.38 12.50
N ILE A 161 15.20 8.29 11.64
CA ILE A 161 14.33 9.41 12.02
C ILE A 161 13.00 8.89 12.56
N LEU A 162 12.36 7.94 11.86
CA LEU A 162 11.09 7.36 12.30
C LEU A 162 11.22 6.62 13.63
N ALA A 163 12.33 5.92 13.85
CA ALA A 163 12.60 5.24 15.13
C ALA A 163 12.88 6.22 16.29
N ALA A 164 13.41 7.41 16.02
CA ALA A 164 13.65 8.43 17.04
C ALA A 164 12.37 9.21 17.42
N THR A 165 11.31 9.10 16.61
CA THR A 165 10.03 9.79 16.82
C THR A 165 8.96 8.89 17.46
N ASP A 166 9.22 7.60 17.59
CA ASP A 166 8.36 6.62 18.24
C ASP A 166 8.64 6.62 19.76
#